data_ece04e338b45948b014900ceae069456
#
_entry.id   ece04e338b45948b014900ceae069456
#
_cell.length_a   1.000
_cell.length_b   1.000
_cell.length_c   1.000
_cell.angle_alpha   90.00
_cell.angle_beta   90.00
_cell.angle_gamma   90.00
#
_symmetry.space_group_name_H-M   'P 1'
#
loop_
_entity.id
_entity.type
_entity.pdbx_description
1 polymer ?
#
loop_
_entity_poly.entity_id
_entity_poly.type
_entity_poly.pdbx_seq_one_letter_code
_entity_poly.pdbx_strand_id
1 'polypeptide(L)'
;MLKKYLIIGYILFMSCSQNNDKPKAEKKPFEITTHGDTRIDDYYWMRLTDDQKSREEPDLQTEKVIDYINLENEYTNENLAHTKPLQEKLFKEITGRIKKDDSSVPYFENGYYYYYRYENDKEYAVYCRKKGSLDSVEEVYLDENELADGHDYFAIGGMSISPNNAWLAYGVDTLSRRFYEIFFKNLKTGEIIKETIPNTTGYVAWANDNKTIFYTSKNQVTLLSEKIFRHSLRSDFKKDVLVYHEKDDSFYIGVQRSKSGEYIIIYNSSTLVSDYHILKADNPFEKFKNFSPRGTEHEYDISHYKDKFYILTNLNAKNKRLMETNEDKTEISNWKEVIPHDDKIHLLSMSIFQNYIVINERKDGLRGLKIINQTSGKSHRMSFDEDSYSARFSINEEFKTNILRYNYNSMTTPRSTYDYNMDTREQILMKQQEVVGGYDQNLYLSERIYVEARDGNLIPVSMVYRKDKKTDVSQNLLLY
;
A
#
# COMPACT_ATOMS: atom_id res chain seq x y z
N MET A 1 -68.68 27.79 58.61
CA MET A 1 -67.78 28.59 57.80
C MET A 1 -66.45 27.89 57.71
N LEU A 2 -66.22 27.14 56.60
CA LEU A 2 -64.99 26.48 56.35
C LEU A 2 -64.12 27.29 55.37
N LYS A 3 -62.99 27.75 55.83
CA LYS A 3 -61.99 28.39 54.96
C LYS A 3 -61.12 27.35 54.25
N LYS A 4 -61.25 27.25 52.92
CA LYS A 4 -60.37 26.43 52.07
C LYS A 4 -59.09 27.25 51.88
N TYR A 5 -57.95 26.65 52.28
CA TYR A 5 -56.61 27.12 51.90
C TYR A 5 -56.20 26.42 50.58
N LEU A 6 -55.99 27.24 49.57
CA LEU A 6 -55.44 26.83 48.25
C LEU A 6 -53.92 26.89 48.37
N ILE A 7 -53.25 25.74 48.37
CA ILE A 7 -51.80 25.67 48.30
C ILE A 7 -51.45 25.61 46.82
N ILE A 8 -50.87 26.69 46.29
CA ILE A 8 -50.30 26.77 44.97
C ILE A 8 -48.85 26.24 45.09
N GLY A 9 -48.66 24.98 44.65
CA GLY A 9 -47.33 24.43 44.53
C GLY A 9 -46.60 25.02 43.32
N TYR A 10 -45.58 25.83 43.54
CA TYR A 10 -44.64 26.25 42.54
C TYR A 10 -43.71 25.06 42.21
N ILE A 11 -43.93 24.42 41.08
CA ILE A 11 -42.96 23.46 40.51
C ILE A 11 -41.86 24.30 39.81
N LEU A 12 -40.76 24.50 40.50
CA LEU A 12 -39.53 25.01 39.90
C LEU A 12 -39.01 23.93 38.95
N PHE A 13 -39.25 24.09 37.64
CA PHE A 13 -38.47 23.45 36.62
C PHE A 13 -37.05 24.02 36.71
N MET A 14 -36.14 23.32 37.42
CA MET A 14 -34.73 23.51 37.21
C MET A 14 -34.41 22.91 35.84
N SER A 15 -34.41 23.74 34.81
CA SER A 15 -33.72 23.48 33.57
C SER A 15 -32.21 23.45 33.91
N CYS A 16 -31.66 22.27 34.15
CA CYS A 16 -30.23 22.09 34.05
C CYS A 16 -29.87 22.35 32.58
N SER A 17 -29.51 23.57 32.23
CA SER A 17 -28.66 23.79 31.10
C SER A 17 -27.34 23.10 31.46
N GLN A 18 -27.10 21.91 30.96
CA GLN A 18 -25.75 21.35 30.91
C GLN A 18 -24.90 22.37 30.17
N ASN A 19 -24.07 23.10 30.92
CA ASN A 19 -23.01 23.86 30.34
C ASN A 19 -22.05 22.86 29.70
N ASN A 20 -22.19 22.69 28.40
CA ASN A 20 -21.35 21.84 27.60
C ASN A 20 -20.02 22.59 27.34
N ASP A 21 -19.35 22.99 28.40
CA ASP A 21 -18.07 23.67 28.31
C ASP A 21 -17.01 22.68 27.80
N LYS A 22 -16.28 23.10 26.78
CA LYS A 22 -15.18 22.31 26.21
C LYS A 22 -14.19 21.91 27.32
N PRO A 23 -13.86 20.64 27.47
CA PRO A 23 -12.85 20.18 28.42
C PRO A 23 -11.52 20.93 28.25
N LYS A 24 -10.84 21.19 29.34
CA LYS A 24 -9.57 21.90 29.34
C LYS A 24 -8.52 21.07 30.08
N ALA A 25 -7.46 20.67 29.33
CA ALA A 25 -6.34 20.03 29.96
C ALA A 25 -5.60 20.97 30.93
N GLU A 26 -5.13 20.40 32.04
CA GLU A 26 -4.24 21.11 32.96
C GLU A 26 -2.91 21.43 32.28
N LYS A 27 -2.48 22.69 32.40
CA LYS A 27 -1.18 23.12 31.88
C LYS A 27 -0.08 22.82 32.90
N LYS A 28 0.93 22.03 32.48
CA LYS A 28 2.12 21.73 33.25
C LYS A 28 3.35 21.99 32.37
N PRO A 29 3.94 23.17 32.44
CA PRO A 29 5.05 23.56 31.60
C PRO A 29 6.23 22.55 31.72
N PHE A 30 6.70 22.04 30.56
CA PHE A 30 7.85 21.17 30.45
C PHE A 30 8.78 21.69 29.35
N GLU A 31 10.05 21.90 29.71
CA GLU A 31 11.04 22.40 28.74
C GLU A 31 11.64 21.26 27.91
N ILE A 32 11.63 21.42 26.59
CA ILE A 32 12.25 20.50 25.65
C ILE A 32 13.28 21.26 24.82
N THR A 33 14.54 20.87 24.92
CA THR A 33 15.60 21.43 24.10
C THR A 33 16.03 20.43 23.02
N THR A 34 15.94 20.84 21.75
CA THR A 34 16.35 20.03 20.59
C THR A 34 17.14 20.91 19.62
N HIS A 35 18.31 20.48 19.21
CA HIS A 35 19.19 21.23 18.31
C HIS A 35 19.50 22.68 18.75
N GLY A 36 19.56 22.91 20.08
CA GLY A 36 19.82 24.24 20.65
C GLY A 36 18.60 25.16 20.73
N ASP A 37 17.45 24.72 20.26
CA ASP A 37 16.17 25.42 20.41
C ASP A 37 15.39 24.86 21.61
N THR A 38 14.91 25.74 22.49
CA THR A 38 14.12 25.37 23.69
C THR A 38 12.69 25.81 23.53
N ARG A 39 11.77 24.87 23.63
CA ARG A 39 10.33 25.10 23.66
C ARG A 39 9.70 24.62 24.95
N ILE A 40 8.58 25.22 25.32
CA ILE A 40 7.77 24.79 26.45
C ILE A 40 6.56 24.03 25.93
N ASP A 41 6.38 22.80 26.40
CA ASP A 41 5.19 21.97 26.15
C ASP A 41 4.36 21.89 27.44
N ASP A 42 3.22 22.59 27.47
CA ASP A 42 2.31 22.59 28.62
C ASP A 42 1.62 21.25 28.84
N TYR A 43 1.63 20.36 27.86
CA TYR A 43 0.88 19.10 27.84
C TYR A 43 1.76 17.85 27.76
N TYR A 44 3.07 17.98 27.93
CA TYR A 44 4.01 16.87 27.90
C TYR A 44 3.66 15.75 28.90
N TRP A 45 3.00 16.09 30.01
CA TRP A 45 2.54 15.14 31.02
C TRP A 45 1.53 14.13 30.49
N MET A 46 0.86 14.39 29.36
CA MET A 46 -0.04 13.43 28.70
C MET A 46 0.69 12.33 27.95
N ARG A 47 2.00 12.46 27.74
CA ARG A 47 2.83 11.45 27.08
C ARG A 47 3.14 10.34 28.05
N LEU A 48 2.37 9.26 27.95
CA LEU A 48 2.62 8.05 28.73
C LEU A 48 3.79 7.25 28.14
N THR A 49 4.62 6.64 29.00
CA THR A 49 5.64 5.69 28.61
C THR A 49 5.01 4.36 28.19
N ASP A 50 5.74 3.51 27.47
CA ASP A 50 5.24 2.19 27.10
C ASP A 50 5.01 1.27 28.29
N ASP A 51 5.83 1.43 29.35
CA ASP A 51 5.62 0.76 30.64
C ASP A 51 4.28 1.18 31.28
N GLN A 52 3.95 2.48 31.29
CA GLN A 52 2.66 2.98 31.78
C GLN A 52 1.46 2.45 30.98
N LYS A 53 1.59 2.39 29.65
CA LYS A 53 0.53 1.88 28.77
C LYS A 53 0.28 0.38 28.91
N SER A 54 1.30 -0.38 29.31
CA SER A 54 1.23 -1.85 29.43
C SER A 54 0.82 -2.35 30.81
N ARG A 55 0.66 -1.47 31.80
CA ARG A 55 0.28 -1.87 33.17
C ARG A 55 -1.17 -2.31 33.24
N GLU A 56 -1.41 -3.41 33.95
CA GLU A 56 -2.77 -3.86 34.25
C GLU A 56 -3.52 -2.87 35.16
N GLU A 57 -2.79 -2.26 36.13
CA GLU A 57 -3.29 -1.21 37.00
C GLU A 57 -2.66 0.13 36.62
N PRO A 58 -3.46 1.11 36.13
CA PRO A 58 -2.97 2.45 35.81
C PRO A 58 -2.37 3.15 37.02
N ASP A 59 -1.30 3.90 36.82
CA ASP A 59 -0.83 4.87 37.82
C ASP A 59 -1.66 6.16 37.75
N LEU A 60 -1.48 7.04 38.75
CA LEU A 60 -2.22 8.30 38.87
C LEU A 60 -2.06 9.22 37.66
N GLN A 61 -0.94 9.17 36.94
CA GLN A 61 -0.75 9.94 35.71
C GLN A 61 -1.59 9.36 34.59
N THR A 62 -1.56 8.05 34.43
CA THR A 62 -2.33 7.31 33.42
C THR A 62 -3.83 7.52 33.64
N GLU A 63 -4.31 7.42 34.88
CA GLU A 63 -5.71 7.69 35.22
C GLU A 63 -6.13 9.10 34.79
N LYS A 64 -5.35 10.13 35.13
CA LYS A 64 -5.65 11.52 34.75
C LYS A 64 -5.68 11.72 33.22
N VAL A 65 -4.81 11.05 32.47
CA VAL A 65 -4.82 11.11 31.01
C VAL A 65 -6.06 10.44 30.46
N ILE A 66 -6.43 9.27 30.96
CA ILE A 66 -7.63 8.54 30.54
C ILE A 66 -8.89 9.36 30.86
N ASP A 67 -8.99 9.91 32.05
CA ASP A 67 -10.13 10.75 32.48
C ASP A 67 -10.30 11.96 31.52
N TYR A 68 -9.20 12.64 31.21
CA TYR A 68 -9.25 13.77 30.29
C TYR A 68 -9.68 13.35 28.87
N ILE A 69 -9.17 12.23 28.35
CA ILE A 69 -9.56 11.69 27.05
C ILE A 69 -11.06 11.34 27.04
N ASN A 70 -11.56 10.73 28.12
CA ASN A 70 -12.98 10.40 28.24
C ASN A 70 -13.86 11.64 28.22
N LEU A 71 -13.49 12.71 28.91
CA LEU A 71 -14.21 13.99 28.88
C LEU A 71 -14.23 14.59 27.46
N GLU A 72 -13.11 14.56 26.72
CA GLU A 72 -13.08 15.02 25.33
C GLU A 72 -13.94 14.14 24.40
N ASN A 73 -13.99 12.83 24.62
CA ASN A 73 -14.85 11.92 23.89
C ASN A 73 -16.33 12.18 24.18
N GLU A 74 -16.71 12.39 25.44
CA GLU A 74 -18.07 12.76 25.83
C GLU A 74 -18.51 14.07 25.17
N TYR A 75 -17.67 15.11 25.29
CA TYR A 75 -17.90 16.39 24.64
C TYR A 75 -18.08 16.26 23.12
N THR A 76 -17.22 15.48 22.47
CA THR A 76 -17.28 15.22 21.03
C THR A 76 -18.58 14.50 20.66
N ASN A 77 -18.94 13.46 21.39
CA ASN A 77 -20.15 12.67 21.15
C ASN A 77 -21.42 13.52 21.30
N GLU A 78 -21.49 14.37 22.30
CA GLU A 78 -22.63 15.27 22.53
C GLU A 78 -22.73 16.34 21.41
N ASN A 79 -21.61 16.99 21.08
CA ASN A 79 -21.60 18.02 20.02
C ASN A 79 -21.91 17.46 18.63
N LEU A 80 -21.49 16.24 18.34
CA LEU A 80 -21.74 15.58 17.06
C LEU A 80 -23.02 14.72 17.05
N ALA A 81 -23.77 14.64 18.17
CA ALA A 81 -24.97 13.81 18.25
C ALA A 81 -26.00 14.12 17.14
N HIS A 82 -26.13 15.40 16.77
CA HIS A 82 -27.02 15.84 15.70
C HIS A 82 -26.67 15.29 14.31
N THR A 83 -25.42 14.84 14.11
CA THR A 83 -24.96 14.29 12.82
C THR A 83 -25.22 12.78 12.68
N LYS A 84 -25.55 12.04 13.75
CA LYS A 84 -25.75 10.58 13.73
C LYS A 84 -26.71 10.09 12.64
N PRO A 85 -27.89 10.70 12.41
CA PRO A 85 -28.79 10.26 11.35
C PRO A 85 -28.15 10.41 9.94
N LEU A 86 -27.34 11.47 9.74
CA LEU A 86 -26.61 11.66 8.48
C LEU A 86 -25.48 10.63 8.35
N GLN A 87 -24.74 10.35 9.41
CA GLN A 87 -23.69 9.33 9.42
C GLN A 87 -24.26 7.95 9.05
N GLU A 88 -25.37 7.55 9.68
CA GLU A 88 -26.04 6.28 9.37
C GLU A 88 -26.52 6.21 7.92
N LYS A 89 -27.09 7.32 7.41
CA LYS A 89 -27.51 7.40 6.01
C LYS A 89 -26.33 7.26 5.06
N LEU A 90 -25.23 7.99 5.30
CA LEU A 90 -24.03 7.95 4.48
C LEU A 90 -23.35 6.56 4.56
N PHE A 91 -23.28 5.99 5.75
CA PHE A 91 -22.75 4.64 5.92
C PHE A 91 -23.52 3.59 5.08
N LYS A 92 -24.84 3.59 5.16
CA LYS A 92 -25.69 2.70 4.36
C LYS A 92 -25.54 2.94 2.85
N GLU A 93 -25.43 4.22 2.46
CA GLU A 93 -25.24 4.56 1.06
C GLU A 93 -23.87 4.10 0.53
N ILE A 94 -22.80 4.34 1.27
CA ILE A 94 -21.43 3.97 0.89
C ILE A 94 -21.28 2.45 0.85
N THR A 95 -21.72 1.75 1.92
CA THR A 95 -21.61 0.28 1.99
C THR A 95 -22.53 -0.42 0.98
N GLY A 96 -23.69 0.17 0.68
CA GLY A 96 -24.60 -0.36 -0.33
C GLY A 96 -24.07 -0.27 -1.77
N ARG A 97 -22.99 0.49 -2.01
CA ARG A 97 -22.30 0.56 -3.30
C ARG A 97 -21.16 -0.46 -3.45
N ILE A 98 -20.86 -1.21 -2.39
CA ILE A 98 -19.84 -2.25 -2.41
C ILE A 98 -20.47 -3.56 -2.83
N LYS A 99 -19.96 -4.15 -3.91
CA LYS A 99 -20.32 -5.49 -4.32
C LYS A 99 -19.76 -6.50 -3.31
N LYS A 100 -20.63 -7.23 -2.62
CA LYS A 100 -20.23 -8.16 -1.55
C LYS A 100 -19.68 -9.49 -2.06
N ASP A 101 -20.25 -10.01 -3.15
CA ASP A 101 -19.78 -11.22 -3.83
C ASP A 101 -18.90 -10.81 -5.00
N ASP A 102 -17.62 -10.69 -4.76
CA ASP A 102 -16.65 -10.25 -5.77
C ASP A 102 -15.34 -11.04 -5.69
N SER A 103 -14.61 -11.09 -6.80
CA SER A 103 -13.32 -11.77 -6.89
C SER A 103 -12.31 -10.93 -7.65
N SER A 104 -11.03 -11.09 -7.33
CA SER A 104 -9.96 -10.51 -8.14
C SER A 104 -9.85 -11.23 -9.50
N VAL A 105 -9.23 -10.57 -10.48
CA VAL A 105 -8.85 -11.26 -11.73
C VAL A 105 -7.70 -12.22 -11.40
N PRO A 106 -7.83 -13.53 -11.73
CA PRO A 106 -6.76 -14.50 -11.49
C PRO A 106 -5.48 -14.11 -12.25
N TYR A 107 -4.34 -14.11 -11.58
CA TYR A 107 -3.04 -13.93 -12.21
C TYR A 107 -2.24 -15.23 -12.19
N PHE A 108 -1.44 -15.46 -13.24
CA PHE A 108 -0.60 -16.63 -13.35
C PHE A 108 0.79 -16.38 -12.77
N GLU A 109 1.25 -17.30 -11.95
CA GLU A 109 2.59 -17.31 -11.40
C GLU A 109 3.03 -18.74 -11.12
N ASN A 110 4.20 -19.11 -11.61
CA ASN A 110 4.88 -20.37 -11.29
C ASN A 110 3.97 -21.60 -11.35
N GLY A 111 3.15 -21.71 -12.41
CA GLY A 111 2.29 -22.86 -12.67
C GLY A 111 0.91 -22.85 -12.01
N TYR A 112 0.55 -21.78 -11.32
CA TYR A 112 -0.76 -21.62 -10.69
C TYR A 112 -1.41 -20.28 -11.07
N TYR A 113 -2.76 -20.28 -11.09
CA TYR A 113 -3.58 -19.06 -11.13
C TYR A 113 -3.97 -18.69 -9.72
N TYR A 114 -3.54 -17.53 -9.23
CA TYR A 114 -3.84 -17.01 -7.90
C TYR A 114 -4.90 -15.93 -7.98
N TYR A 115 -5.85 -15.97 -7.02
CA TYR A 115 -6.89 -14.96 -6.88
C TYR A 115 -7.44 -14.97 -5.46
N TYR A 116 -8.19 -13.94 -5.13
CA TYR A 116 -9.00 -13.93 -3.92
C TYR A 116 -10.46 -13.66 -4.29
N ARG A 117 -11.36 -14.11 -3.44
CA ARG A 117 -12.79 -13.86 -3.53
C ARG A 117 -13.35 -13.50 -2.18
N TYR A 118 -14.42 -12.71 -2.21
CA TYR A 118 -15.24 -12.43 -1.04
C TYR A 118 -16.49 -13.29 -1.12
N GLU A 119 -16.98 -13.74 0.04
CA GLU A 119 -18.26 -14.44 0.19
C GLU A 119 -19.29 -13.48 0.77
N ASN A 120 -20.56 -13.68 0.40
CA ASN A 120 -21.66 -12.93 1.00
C ASN A 120 -21.63 -13.07 2.53
N ASP A 121 -21.83 -11.94 3.21
CA ASP A 121 -21.85 -11.85 4.68
C ASP A 121 -20.52 -12.17 5.39
N LYS A 122 -19.43 -12.26 4.64
CA LYS A 122 -18.06 -12.35 5.16
C LYS A 122 -17.34 -11.03 4.99
N GLU A 123 -16.48 -10.70 5.95
CA GLU A 123 -15.75 -9.43 5.99
C GLU A 123 -14.40 -9.51 5.27
N TYR A 124 -13.76 -10.67 5.32
CA TYR A 124 -12.39 -10.89 4.84
C TYR A 124 -12.36 -11.76 3.57
N ALA A 125 -11.20 -11.71 2.91
CA ALA A 125 -10.98 -12.45 1.67
C ALA A 125 -10.69 -13.94 1.92
N VAL A 126 -11.09 -14.76 0.96
CA VAL A 126 -10.66 -16.15 0.82
C VAL A 126 -9.67 -16.23 -0.32
N TYR A 127 -8.43 -16.62 -0.04
CA TYR A 127 -7.34 -16.71 -1.01
C TYR A 127 -7.27 -18.08 -1.64
N CYS A 128 -7.34 -18.10 -2.96
CA CYS A 128 -7.51 -19.31 -3.76
C CYS A 128 -6.44 -19.42 -4.84
N ARG A 129 -6.15 -20.65 -5.26
CA ARG A 129 -5.33 -20.92 -6.45
C ARG A 129 -5.85 -22.10 -7.24
N LYS A 130 -5.50 -22.15 -8.55
CA LYS A 130 -5.82 -23.25 -9.46
C LYS A 130 -4.57 -23.66 -10.23
N LYS A 131 -4.28 -24.93 -10.32
CA LYS A 131 -3.06 -25.43 -10.95
C LYS A 131 -3.21 -25.53 -12.45
N GLY A 132 -2.34 -24.85 -13.19
CA GLY A 132 -2.16 -24.95 -14.64
C GLY A 132 -3.30 -24.39 -15.50
N SER A 133 -4.55 -24.44 -15.05
CA SER A 133 -5.72 -23.96 -15.80
C SER A 133 -6.74 -23.35 -14.86
N LEU A 134 -7.51 -22.37 -15.38
CA LEU A 134 -8.66 -21.80 -14.65
C LEU A 134 -9.82 -22.82 -14.48
N ASP A 135 -9.86 -23.89 -15.27
CA ASP A 135 -10.84 -24.96 -15.14
C ASP A 135 -10.43 -26.01 -14.10
N SER A 136 -9.22 -25.92 -13.55
CA SER A 136 -8.74 -26.83 -12.50
C SER A 136 -9.50 -26.62 -11.19
N VAL A 137 -9.48 -27.63 -10.32
CA VAL A 137 -10.07 -27.57 -8.98
C VAL A 137 -9.47 -26.42 -8.19
N GLU A 138 -10.33 -25.65 -7.53
CA GLU A 138 -9.93 -24.57 -6.62
C GLU A 138 -9.27 -25.18 -5.37
N GLU A 139 -8.10 -24.63 -5.02
CA GLU A 139 -7.43 -24.86 -3.75
C GLU A 139 -7.53 -23.58 -2.92
N VAL A 140 -8.24 -23.59 -1.79
CA VAL A 140 -8.20 -22.52 -0.79
C VAL A 140 -6.91 -22.67 -0.01
N TYR A 141 -5.99 -21.73 -0.18
CA TYR A 141 -4.72 -21.79 0.54
C TYR A 141 -4.69 -20.95 1.80
N LEU A 142 -5.56 -19.93 1.92
CA LEU A 142 -5.75 -19.16 3.14
C LEU A 142 -7.18 -18.60 3.18
N ASP A 143 -7.91 -18.86 4.28
CA ASP A 143 -9.18 -18.19 4.59
C ASP A 143 -8.94 -17.20 5.73
N GLU A 144 -9.02 -15.92 5.40
CA GLU A 144 -8.79 -14.84 6.36
C GLU A 144 -9.93 -14.74 7.38
N ASN A 145 -11.14 -15.18 7.02
CA ASN A 145 -12.29 -15.19 7.94
C ASN A 145 -12.10 -16.22 9.06
N GLU A 146 -11.53 -17.39 8.76
CA GLU A 146 -11.22 -18.41 9.77
C GLU A 146 -10.12 -17.92 10.72
N LEU A 147 -9.14 -17.18 10.20
CA LEU A 147 -8.04 -16.66 11.00
C LEU A 147 -8.44 -15.46 11.86
N ALA A 148 -9.41 -14.68 11.42
CA ALA A 148 -9.91 -13.50 12.13
C ALA A 148 -10.85 -13.85 13.29
N ASP A 149 -11.35 -15.08 13.33
CA ASP A 149 -12.31 -15.50 14.37
C ASP A 149 -11.71 -15.38 15.79
N GLY A 150 -12.45 -14.73 16.68
CA GLY A 150 -12.01 -14.46 18.05
C GLY A 150 -11.07 -13.27 18.25
N HIS A 151 -10.81 -12.47 17.21
CA HIS A 151 -10.01 -11.24 17.28
C HIS A 151 -10.87 -9.98 17.07
N ASP A 152 -10.68 -8.96 17.91
CA ASP A 152 -11.33 -7.65 17.74
C ASP A 152 -10.77 -6.88 16.52
N TYR A 153 -9.53 -7.20 16.15
CA TYR A 153 -8.84 -6.67 14.96
C TYR A 153 -8.02 -7.77 14.31
N PHE A 154 -8.07 -7.86 13.00
CA PHE A 154 -7.28 -8.79 12.23
C PHE A 154 -6.82 -8.17 10.91
N ALA A 155 -5.56 -8.39 10.55
CA ALA A 155 -5.04 -7.99 9.24
C ALA A 155 -3.91 -8.92 8.77
N ILE A 156 -3.93 -9.28 7.50
CA ILE A 156 -2.81 -9.94 6.81
C ILE A 156 -1.87 -8.86 6.26
N GLY A 157 -0.59 -8.93 6.64
CA GLY A 157 0.43 -7.97 6.21
C GLY A 157 1.14 -8.36 4.93
N GLY A 158 1.56 -9.58 4.79
CA GLY A 158 2.26 -10.08 3.61
C GLY A 158 1.98 -11.53 3.38
N MET A 159 2.00 -11.95 2.13
CA MET A 159 1.93 -13.34 1.73
C MET A 159 2.99 -13.63 0.69
N SER A 160 3.72 -14.72 0.86
CA SER A 160 4.77 -15.12 -0.07
C SER A 160 4.82 -16.65 -0.16
N ILE A 161 4.73 -17.17 -1.37
CA ILE A 161 4.78 -18.60 -1.64
C ILE A 161 6.21 -18.97 -2.03
N SER A 162 6.70 -20.11 -1.50
CA SER A 162 8.04 -20.61 -1.83
C SER A 162 8.14 -20.96 -3.32
N PRO A 163 9.34 -20.87 -3.94
CA PRO A 163 9.54 -21.17 -5.37
C PRO A 163 9.03 -22.54 -5.83
N ASN A 164 8.99 -23.53 -4.95
CA ASN A 164 8.45 -24.88 -5.25
C ASN A 164 6.93 -25.02 -4.98
N ASN A 165 6.23 -23.93 -4.70
CA ASN A 165 4.78 -23.88 -4.39
C ASN A 165 4.36 -24.72 -3.17
N ALA A 166 5.29 -25.09 -2.27
CA ALA A 166 4.99 -25.99 -1.16
C ALA A 166 4.69 -25.25 0.16
N TRP A 167 5.19 -24.04 0.36
CA TRP A 167 5.06 -23.27 1.58
C TRP A 167 4.47 -21.90 1.33
N LEU A 168 3.58 -21.47 2.21
CA LEU A 168 3.12 -20.10 2.34
C LEU A 168 3.72 -19.51 3.62
N ALA A 169 4.37 -18.35 3.52
CA ALA A 169 4.65 -17.46 4.64
C ALA A 169 3.64 -16.31 4.61
N TYR A 170 3.03 -16.00 5.75
CA TYR A 170 2.08 -14.89 5.85
C TYR A 170 2.20 -14.18 7.20
N GLY A 171 2.06 -12.86 7.19
CA GLY A 171 2.14 -12.02 8.38
C GLY A 171 0.76 -11.69 8.94
N VAL A 172 0.57 -11.75 10.24
CA VAL A 172 -0.69 -11.45 10.94
C VAL A 172 -0.47 -10.34 11.96
N ASP A 173 -1.32 -9.32 11.97
CA ASP A 173 -1.44 -8.31 13.02
C ASP A 173 -2.84 -8.39 13.65
N THR A 174 -2.90 -8.68 14.96
CA THR A 174 -4.16 -8.73 15.73
C THR A 174 -4.30 -7.54 16.70
N LEU A 175 -3.38 -6.57 16.66
CA LEU A 175 -3.31 -5.45 17.58
C LEU A 175 -3.52 -4.08 16.92
N SER A 176 -3.68 -4.02 15.59
CA SER A 176 -3.76 -2.76 14.82
C SER A 176 -2.52 -1.86 14.95
N ARG A 177 -1.35 -2.45 15.21
CA ARG A 177 -0.10 -1.71 15.42
C ARG A 177 0.91 -1.88 14.29
N ARG A 178 0.55 -2.62 13.25
CA ARG A 178 1.44 -2.95 12.12
C ARG A 178 2.72 -3.68 12.57
N PHE A 179 2.62 -4.44 13.66
CA PHE A 179 3.56 -5.47 14.04
C PHE A 179 2.99 -6.81 13.62
N TYR A 180 3.60 -7.39 12.63
CA TYR A 180 3.13 -8.68 12.11
C TYR A 180 3.95 -9.81 12.69
N GLU A 181 3.27 -10.89 13.05
CA GLU A 181 3.86 -12.18 13.34
C GLU A 181 3.80 -13.03 12.07
N ILE A 182 4.94 -13.58 11.63
CA ILE A 182 5.00 -14.41 10.42
C ILE A 182 4.72 -15.86 10.79
N PHE A 183 3.77 -16.46 10.09
CA PHE A 183 3.39 -17.86 10.15
C PHE A 183 3.79 -18.60 8.88
N PHE A 184 3.93 -19.93 8.96
CA PHE A 184 4.27 -20.79 7.84
C PHE A 184 3.27 -21.92 7.70
N LYS A 185 2.67 -22.06 6.52
CA LYS A 185 1.70 -23.12 6.18
C LYS A 185 2.25 -23.99 5.05
N ASN A 186 2.26 -25.30 5.25
CA ASN A 186 2.53 -26.25 4.18
C ASN A 186 1.28 -26.39 3.29
N LEU A 187 1.39 -25.99 2.02
CA LEU A 187 0.27 -25.95 1.10
C LEU A 187 -0.17 -27.33 0.58
N LYS A 188 0.64 -28.37 0.80
CA LYS A 188 0.27 -29.77 0.44
C LYS A 188 -0.48 -30.49 1.55
N THR A 189 -0.09 -30.24 2.80
CA THR A 189 -0.64 -30.95 3.97
C THR A 189 -1.63 -30.12 4.78
N GLY A 190 -1.62 -28.80 4.61
CA GLY A 190 -2.36 -27.85 5.44
C GLY A 190 -1.71 -27.58 6.81
N GLU A 191 -0.59 -28.23 7.14
CA GLU A 191 0.13 -28.05 8.40
C GLU A 191 0.61 -26.61 8.56
N ILE A 192 0.27 -25.98 9.70
CA ILE A 192 0.88 -24.73 10.16
C ILE A 192 1.94 -25.10 11.18
N ILE A 193 3.20 -24.71 10.96
CA ILE A 193 4.26 -24.99 11.90
C ILE A 193 4.16 -24.07 13.12
N LYS A 194 4.65 -24.55 14.28
CA LYS A 194 4.49 -23.82 15.56
C LYS A 194 5.42 -22.62 15.69
N GLU A 195 6.57 -22.69 15.03
CA GLU A 195 7.56 -21.63 15.04
C GLU A 195 7.07 -20.44 14.24
N THR A 196 7.00 -19.29 14.87
CA THR A 196 6.59 -18.02 14.28
C THR A 196 7.68 -16.96 14.47
N ILE A 197 7.60 -15.87 13.73
CA ILE A 197 8.56 -14.77 13.83
C ILE A 197 7.81 -13.48 14.18
N PRO A 198 7.94 -12.98 15.41
CA PRO A 198 7.23 -11.77 15.84
C PRO A 198 7.93 -10.47 15.43
N ASN A 199 7.24 -9.35 15.60
CA ASN A 199 7.75 -7.98 15.44
C ASN A 199 8.34 -7.68 14.07
N THR A 200 7.67 -8.13 13.02
CA THR A 200 8.11 -7.98 11.64
C THR A 200 7.20 -7.03 10.84
N THR A 201 7.56 -6.80 9.57
CA THR A 201 6.68 -6.15 8.58
C THR A 201 5.66 -7.10 7.96
N GLY A 202 5.74 -8.41 8.23
CA GLY A 202 4.89 -9.45 7.64
C GLY A 202 5.37 -10.01 6.30
N TYR A 203 6.25 -9.31 5.60
CA TYR A 203 6.76 -9.72 4.29
C TYR A 203 8.03 -10.56 4.39
N VAL A 204 8.16 -11.55 3.50
CA VAL A 204 9.37 -12.38 3.38
C VAL A 204 9.82 -12.51 1.93
N ALA A 205 11.12 -12.72 1.76
CA ALA A 205 11.72 -13.10 0.48
C ALA A 205 12.30 -14.51 0.59
N TRP A 206 11.80 -15.46 -0.20
CA TRP A 206 12.28 -16.83 -0.25
C TRP A 206 13.53 -16.97 -1.09
N ALA A 207 14.54 -17.68 -0.59
CA ALA A 207 15.64 -18.19 -1.39
C ALA A 207 15.21 -19.40 -2.26
N ASN A 208 16.04 -19.77 -3.23
CA ASN A 208 15.73 -20.86 -4.16
C ASN A 208 15.80 -22.25 -3.52
N ASP A 209 16.41 -22.39 -2.35
CA ASP A 209 16.44 -23.64 -1.57
C ASP A 209 15.09 -24.01 -0.94
N ASN A 210 14.08 -23.10 -1.00
CA ASN A 210 12.73 -23.27 -0.42
C ASN A 210 12.71 -23.50 1.10
N LYS A 211 13.76 -23.13 1.79
CA LYS A 211 13.93 -23.29 3.24
C LYS A 211 14.41 -22.02 3.91
N THR A 212 15.21 -21.23 3.19
CA THR A 212 15.77 -19.99 3.70
C THR A 212 14.87 -18.82 3.28
N ILE A 213 14.54 -17.97 4.25
CA ILE A 213 13.82 -16.72 4.02
C ILE A 213 14.58 -15.54 4.59
N PHE A 214 14.29 -14.37 4.05
CA PHE A 214 14.73 -13.09 4.59
C PHE A 214 13.50 -12.27 4.96
N TYR A 215 13.55 -11.59 6.11
CA TYR A 215 12.45 -10.79 6.61
C TYR A 215 12.96 -9.51 7.27
N THR A 216 12.09 -8.53 7.38
CA THR A 216 12.38 -7.24 8.03
C THR A 216 11.80 -7.22 9.44
N SER A 217 12.65 -6.98 10.44
CA SER A 217 12.26 -6.75 11.83
C SER A 217 12.02 -5.25 12.06
N LYS A 218 11.05 -4.94 12.92
CA LYS A 218 10.70 -3.59 13.32
C LYS A 218 11.19 -3.28 14.73
N ASN A 219 11.62 -2.04 14.94
CA ASN A 219 11.90 -1.51 16.25
C ASN A 219 10.59 -1.30 17.03
N GLN A 220 10.48 -1.85 18.22
CA GLN A 220 9.24 -1.82 19.01
C GLN A 220 8.89 -0.43 19.58
N VAL A 221 9.86 0.48 19.66
CA VAL A 221 9.67 1.83 20.19
C VAL A 221 9.40 2.82 19.07
N THR A 222 10.25 2.83 18.04
CA THR A 222 10.15 3.79 16.92
C THR A 222 9.22 3.33 15.81
N LEU A 223 8.87 2.04 15.76
CA LEU A 223 8.15 1.33 14.71
C LEU A 223 8.90 1.29 13.36
N LEU A 224 10.15 1.73 13.33
CA LEU A 224 10.96 1.71 12.11
C LEU A 224 11.36 0.30 11.73
N SER A 225 11.42 0.05 10.45
CA SER A 225 12.00 -1.14 9.84
C SER A 225 13.51 -0.91 9.73
N GLU A 226 14.33 -1.58 10.54
CA GLU A 226 15.76 -1.26 10.65
C GLU A 226 16.70 -2.45 10.45
N LYS A 227 16.19 -3.70 10.53
CA LYS A 227 17.03 -4.89 10.46
C LYS A 227 16.46 -5.94 9.51
N ILE A 228 17.34 -6.57 8.75
CA ILE A 228 17.00 -7.74 7.92
C ILE A 228 17.67 -8.95 8.51
N PHE A 229 16.88 -9.99 8.76
CA PHE A 229 17.33 -11.28 9.25
C PHE A 229 17.18 -12.37 8.18
N ARG A 230 18.05 -13.38 8.28
CA ARG A 230 17.95 -14.64 7.56
C ARG A 230 17.45 -15.70 8.53
N HIS A 231 16.34 -16.36 8.17
CA HIS A 231 15.71 -17.45 8.92
C HIS A 231 15.74 -18.74 8.11
N SER A 232 15.90 -19.86 8.82
CA SER A 232 15.73 -21.21 8.23
C SER A 232 14.42 -21.81 8.70
N LEU A 233 13.56 -22.20 7.77
CA LEU A 233 12.25 -22.81 8.07
C LEU A 233 12.35 -23.92 9.10
N ARG A 234 11.47 -23.93 10.10
CA ARG A 234 11.45 -24.84 11.25
C ARG A 234 12.59 -24.61 12.27
N SER A 235 13.33 -23.51 12.20
CA SER A 235 14.26 -23.11 13.26
C SER A 235 13.61 -22.12 14.22
N ASP A 236 14.17 -22.01 15.43
CA ASP A 236 13.78 -20.96 16.37
C ASP A 236 14.30 -19.61 15.86
N PHE A 237 13.43 -18.60 15.75
CA PHE A 237 13.77 -17.26 15.28
C PHE A 237 14.86 -16.57 16.12
N LYS A 238 15.04 -16.97 17.38
CA LYS A 238 16.11 -16.46 18.25
C LYS A 238 17.52 -16.85 17.76
N LYS A 239 17.60 -17.80 16.83
CA LYS A 239 18.85 -18.21 16.17
C LYS A 239 19.06 -17.55 14.83
N ASP A 240 18.16 -16.66 14.42
CA ASP A 240 18.22 -16.00 13.12
C ASP A 240 19.46 -15.10 13.01
N VAL A 241 20.01 -15.06 11.82
CA VAL A 241 21.23 -14.32 11.53
C VAL A 241 20.88 -12.93 11.04
N LEU A 242 21.33 -11.90 11.75
CA LEU A 242 21.27 -10.52 11.28
C LEU A 242 22.18 -10.36 10.06
N VAL A 243 21.60 -10.04 8.90
CA VAL A 243 22.35 -9.89 7.64
C VAL A 243 22.50 -8.43 7.20
N TYR A 244 21.64 -7.55 7.69
CA TYR A 244 21.71 -6.10 7.41
C TYR A 244 21.10 -5.30 8.57
N HIS A 245 21.71 -4.16 8.89
CA HIS A 245 21.19 -3.21 9.88
C HIS A 245 21.37 -1.79 9.35
N GLU A 246 20.26 -1.10 9.05
CA GLU A 246 20.24 0.33 8.78
C GLU A 246 20.30 1.09 10.10
N LYS A 247 21.26 1.99 10.22
CA LYS A 247 21.49 2.78 11.44
C LYS A 247 20.97 4.21 11.32
N ASP A 248 20.72 4.64 10.08
CA ASP A 248 20.16 5.95 9.79
C ASP A 248 18.63 5.85 9.84
N ASP A 249 18.03 6.46 10.85
CA ASP A 249 16.60 6.42 11.11
C ASP A 249 15.75 7.24 10.10
N SER A 250 16.39 7.94 9.17
CA SER A 250 15.73 8.58 8.03
C SER A 250 15.38 7.59 6.90
N PHE A 251 15.89 6.34 6.96
CA PHE A 251 15.65 5.33 5.94
C PHE A 251 14.60 4.29 6.36
N TYR A 252 13.74 3.95 5.44
CA TYR A 252 12.88 2.78 5.49
C TYR A 252 13.53 1.65 4.70
N ILE A 253 13.55 0.45 5.28
CA ILE A 253 14.15 -0.71 4.63
C ILE A 253 13.16 -1.84 4.43
N GLY A 254 13.45 -2.68 3.46
CA GLY A 254 12.72 -3.93 3.23
C GLY A 254 13.53 -4.91 2.42
N VAL A 255 12.99 -6.11 2.25
CA VAL A 255 13.61 -7.17 1.46
C VAL A 255 12.58 -7.78 0.51
N GLN A 256 13.00 -8.04 -0.72
CA GLN A 256 12.17 -8.62 -1.77
C GLN A 256 12.97 -9.60 -2.62
N ARG A 257 12.25 -10.45 -3.37
CA ARG A 257 12.83 -11.29 -4.40
C ARG A 257 12.71 -10.59 -5.76
N SER A 258 13.74 -10.68 -6.59
CA SER A 258 13.65 -10.17 -7.97
C SER A 258 12.61 -10.97 -8.77
N LYS A 259 11.93 -10.32 -9.72
CA LYS A 259 10.96 -10.99 -10.62
C LYS A 259 11.60 -12.10 -11.45
N SER A 260 12.88 -11.98 -11.77
CA SER A 260 13.65 -13.05 -12.42
C SER A 260 13.84 -14.29 -11.54
N GLY A 261 13.61 -14.17 -10.23
CA GLY A 261 13.85 -15.23 -9.26
C GLY A 261 15.31 -15.45 -8.89
N GLU A 262 16.26 -14.66 -9.43
CA GLU A 262 17.70 -14.90 -9.27
C GLU A 262 18.33 -14.15 -8.10
N TYR A 263 17.68 -13.10 -7.60
CA TYR A 263 18.23 -12.27 -6.53
C TYR A 263 17.26 -12.06 -5.37
N ILE A 264 17.81 -12.00 -4.18
CA ILE A 264 17.22 -11.37 -3.01
C ILE A 264 17.77 -9.95 -2.94
N ILE A 265 16.89 -8.96 -2.78
CA ILE A 265 17.22 -7.55 -2.86
C ILE A 265 16.77 -6.86 -1.58
N ILE A 266 17.70 -6.26 -0.83
CA ILE A 266 17.39 -5.31 0.22
C ILE A 266 17.30 -3.94 -0.43
N TYR A 267 16.25 -3.21 -0.14
CA TYR A 267 16.07 -1.82 -0.56
C TYR A 267 16.04 -0.91 0.66
N ASN A 268 16.68 0.23 0.55
CA ASN A 268 16.68 1.31 1.52
C ASN A 268 16.20 2.56 0.81
N SER A 269 15.26 3.29 1.40
CA SER A 269 14.77 4.54 0.83
C SER A 269 14.49 5.60 1.89
N SER A 270 14.92 6.81 1.62
CA SER A 270 14.53 8.03 2.32
C SER A 270 13.74 8.93 1.36
N THR A 271 13.52 10.18 1.74
CA THR A 271 12.76 11.13 0.90
C THR A 271 13.46 11.43 -0.44
N LEU A 272 14.79 11.45 -0.48
CA LEU A 272 15.56 11.89 -1.66
C LEU A 272 16.64 10.90 -2.10
N VAL A 273 16.81 9.82 -1.37
CA VAL A 273 17.90 8.87 -1.61
C VAL A 273 17.38 7.44 -1.51
N SER A 274 17.83 6.59 -2.43
CA SER A 274 17.68 5.14 -2.31
C SER A 274 19.00 4.41 -2.52
N ASP A 275 19.14 3.24 -1.95
CA ASP A 275 20.22 2.30 -2.23
C ASP A 275 19.76 0.85 -2.09
N TYR A 276 20.56 -0.07 -2.64
CA TYR A 276 20.20 -1.48 -2.73
C TYR A 276 21.37 -2.38 -2.37
N HIS A 277 21.04 -3.54 -1.77
CA HIS A 277 21.98 -4.63 -1.57
C HIS A 277 21.41 -5.88 -2.22
N ILE A 278 22.24 -6.65 -2.87
CA ILE A 278 21.84 -7.82 -3.66
C ILE A 278 22.54 -9.08 -3.17
N LEU A 279 21.84 -10.20 -3.26
CA LEU A 279 22.35 -11.53 -2.95
C LEU A 279 21.77 -12.52 -3.97
N LYS A 280 22.57 -13.42 -4.53
CA LYS A 280 22.04 -14.50 -5.37
C LYS A 280 21.09 -15.39 -4.56
N ALA A 281 19.88 -15.60 -5.07
CA ALA A 281 18.86 -16.41 -4.39
C ALA A 281 19.24 -17.89 -4.24
N ASP A 282 20.17 -18.39 -5.08
CA ASP A 282 20.74 -19.74 -4.99
C ASP A 282 21.77 -19.87 -3.86
N ASN A 283 22.35 -18.77 -3.40
CA ASN A 283 23.43 -18.75 -2.41
C ASN A 283 23.03 -17.96 -1.13
N PRO A 284 21.96 -18.37 -0.42
CA PRO A 284 21.38 -17.57 0.66
C PRO A 284 22.29 -17.39 1.88
N PHE A 285 23.39 -18.12 1.97
CA PHE A 285 24.34 -18.04 3.09
C PHE A 285 25.52 -17.10 2.83
N GLU A 286 25.65 -16.57 1.61
CA GLU A 286 26.63 -15.54 1.29
C GLU A 286 26.24 -14.18 1.88
N LYS A 287 27.12 -13.20 1.73
CA LYS A 287 26.89 -11.81 2.19
C LYS A 287 26.19 -11.03 1.09
N PHE A 288 25.27 -10.16 1.47
CA PHE A 288 24.73 -9.15 0.58
C PHE A 288 25.84 -8.23 0.09
N LYS A 289 25.85 -7.98 -1.21
CA LYS A 289 26.75 -7.03 -1.86
C LYS A 289 26.00 -5.71 -2.04
N ASN A 290 26.62 -4.60 -1.66
CA ASN A 290 26.10 -3.28 -2.00
C ASN A 290 26.03 -3.14 -3.52
N PHE A 291 24.91 -2.65 -4.06
CA PHE A 291 24.70 -2.49 -5.49
C PHE A 291 25.52 -1.31 -6.03
N SER A 292 25.44 -0.17 -5.34
CA SER A 292 26.25 1.01 -5.59
C SER A 292 26.38 1.80 -4.30
N PRO A 293 27.49 2.47 -4.04
CA PRO A 293 27.63 3.32 -2.86
C PRO A 293 26.46 4.31 -2.75
N ARG A 294 25.94 4.51 -1.52
CA ARG A 294 24.86 5.44 -1.25
C ARG A 294 25.26 6.85 -1.69
N GLY A 295 24.45 7.45 -2.55
CA GLY A 295 24.59 8.85 -2.94
C GLY A 295 23.97 9.80 -1.92
N THR A 296 24.04 11.10 -2.18
CA THR A 296 23.48 12.13 -1.30
C THR A 296 22.15 12.68 -1.78
N GLU A 297 21.85 12.63 -3.08
CA GLU A 297 20.68 13.31 -3.66
C GLU A 297 20.13 12.58 -4.90
N HIS A 298 20.14 11.25 -4.93
CA HIS A 298 19.51 10.56 -6.04
C HIS A 298 18.77 9.30 -5.60
N GLU A 299 17.66 9.09 -6.25
CA GLU A 299 16.82 7.90 -6.13
C GLU A 299 17.03 7.01 -7.35
N TYR A 300 17.00 5.72 -7.14
CA TYR A 300 16.94 4.75 -8.23
C TYR A 300 16.20 3.49 -7.82
N ASP A 301 15.63 2.80 -8.82
CA ASP A 301 15.03 1.47 -8.69
C ASP A 301 15.79 0.50 -9.58
N ILE A 302 15.95 -0.75 -9.14
CA ILE A 302 16.65 -1.78 -9.89
C ILE A 302 15.73 -2.95 -10.27
N SER A 303 15.94 -3.52 -11.46
CA SER A 303 15.28 -4.75 -11.90
C SER A 303 16.27 -5.64 -12.64
N HIS A 304 16.38 -6.89 -12.20
CA HIS A 304 17.32 -7.85 -12.78
C HIS A 304 16.77 -8.48 -14.08
N TYR A 305 17.65 -8.62 -15.07
CA TYR A 305 17.36 -9.27 -16.34
C TYR A 305 18.59 -9.99 -16.89
N LYS A 306 18.56 -11.33 -16.95
CA LYS A 306 19.69 -12.16 -17.44
C LYS A 306 20.99 -11.84 -16.69
N ASP A 307 21.97 -11.27 -17.39
CA ASP A 307 23.31 -10.92 -16.91
C ASP A 307 23.46 -9.43 -16.53
N LYS A 308 22.31 -8.70 -16.40
CA LYS A 308 22.32 -7.27 -16.15
C LYS A 308 21.19 -6.79 -15.27
N PHE A 309 21.34 -5.58 -14.77
CA PHE A 309 20.28 -4.80 -14.13
C PHE A 309 19.88 -3.61 -14.98
N TYR A 310 18.58 -3.35 -15.04
CA TYR A 310 18.04 -2.06 -15.44
C TYR A 310 17.87 -1.17 -14.21
N ILE A 311 18.18 0.10 -14.37
CA ILE A 311 18.15 1.10 -13.30
C ILE A 311 17.33 2.29 -13.76
N LEU A 312 16.22 2.56 -13.07
CA LEU A 312 15.40 3.75 -13.28
C LEU A 312 15.83 4.80 -12.25
N THR A 313 16.43 5.92 -12.69
CA THR A 313 17.06 6.87 -11.76
C THR A 313 16.82 8.32 -12.14
N ASN A 314 16.77 9.20 -11.12
CA ASN A 314 16.80 10.65 -11.29
C ASN A 314 18.21 11.25 -11.32
N LEU A 315 19.25 10.43 -11.30
CA LEU A 315 20.65 10.90 -11.37
C LEU A 315 20.87 11.76 -12.63
N ASN A 316 21.12 13.06 -12.46
CA ASN A 316 21.21 14.07 -13.53
C ASN A 316 20.01 14.05 -14.50
N ALA A 317 18.80 13.70 -14.00
CA ALA A 317 17.60 13.48 -14.81
C ALA A 317 16.34 13.75 -13.98
N LYS A 318 15.86 15.00 -13.95
CA LYS A 318 14.69 15.43 -13.14
C LYS A 318 13.46 14.54 -13.32
N ASN A 319 13.18 14.12 -14.55
CA ASN A 319 12.07 13.24 -14.92
C ASN A 319 12.45 11.77 -15.02
N LYS A 320 13.57 11.39 -14.40
CA LYS A 320 14.20 10.06 -14.46
C LYS A 320 14.66 9.68 -15.88
N ARG A 321 15.53 8.72 -15.94
CA ARG A 321 16.04 8.02 -17.13
C ARG A 321 16.23 6.56 -16.83
N LEU A 322 16.27 5.72 -17.85
CA LEU A 322 16.56 4.30 -17.72
C LEU A 322 18.03 4.04 -18.09
N MET A 323 18.72 3.38 -17.18
CA MET A 323 20.11 2.94 -17.37
C MET A 323 20.16 1.41 -17.31
N GLU A 324 21.29 0.82 -17.72
CA GLU A 324 21.60 -0.60 -17.52
C GLU A 324 23.05 -0.77 -17.05
N THR A 325 23.32 -1.87 -16.37
CA THR A 325 24.68 -2.30 -15.99
C THR A 325 24.78 -3.81 -15.92
N ASN A 326 25.98 -4.37 -16.11
CA ASN A 326 26.21 -5.81 -15.91
C ASN A 326 26.07 -6.17 -14.41
N GLU A 327 25.63 -7.39 -14.13
CA GLU A 327 25.36 -7.85 -12.74
C GLU A 327 26.64 -7.90 -11.87
N ASP A 328 27.81 -8.01 -12.45
CA ASP A 328 29.11 -8.00 -11.77
C ASP A 328 29.70 -6.60 -11.59
N LYS A 329 29.17 -5.58 -12.27
CA LYS A 329 29.66 -4.19 -12.30
C LYS A 329 28.55 -3.18 -11.99
N THR A 330 27.98 -3.27 -10.81
CA THR A 330 26.75 -2.55 -10.44
C THR A 330 26.95 -1.09 -10.06
N GLU A 331 28.19 -0.61 -9.91
CA GLU A 331 28.49 0.76 -9.50
C GLU A 331 28.08 1.80 -10.57
N ILE A 332 27.71 3.00 -10.12
CA ILE A 332 27.23 4.11 -10.98
C ILE A 332 28.13 4.40 -12.17
N SER A 333 29.45 4.30 -12.00
CA SER A 333 30.44 4.54 -13.08
C SER A 333 30.28 3.59 -14.29
N ASN A 334 29.61 2.46 -14.11
CA ASN A 334 29.39 1.45 -15.14
C ASN A 334 27.99 1.55 -15.79
N TRP A 335 27.11 2.45 -15.29
CA TRP A 335 25.76 2.58 -15.82
C TRP A 335 25.77 3.18 -17.22
N LYS A 336 25.08 2.53 -18.14
CA LYS A 336 24.91 2.95 -19.54
C LYS A 336 23.47 3.36 -19.77
N GLU A 337 23.27 4.45 -20.50
CA GLU A 337 21.94 4.97 -20.81
C GLU A 337 21.19 4.09 -21.82
N VAL A 338 19.95 3.77 -21.50
CA VAL A 338 19.00 3.02 -22.36
C VAL A 338 17.87 3.92 -22.86
N ILE A 339 17.29 4.72 -21.97
CA ILE A 339 16.30 5.75 -22.30
C ILE A 339 16.80 7.04 -21.69
N PRO A 340 17.09 8.07 -22.52
CA PRO A 340 17.55 9.36 -22.02
C PRO A 340 16.46 10.11 -21.26
N HIS A 341 16.88 11.09 -20.48
CA HIS A 341 15.98 12.05 -19.85
C HIS A 341 15.21 12.84 -20.91
N ASP A 342 13.95 13.09 -20.61
CA ASP A 342 13.04 13.94 -21.40
C ASP A 342 12.28 14.89 -20.46
N ASP A 343 12.37 16.20 -20.69
CA ASP A 343 11.70 17.21 -19.85
C ASP A 343 10.17 17.12 -19.90
N LYS A 344 9.61 16.49 -20.94
CA LYS A 344 8.16 16.33 -21.15
C LYS A 344 7.61 14.99 -20.72
N ILE A 345 8.47 14.02 -20.39
CA ILE A 345 8.08 12.65 -20.05
C ILE A 345 8.75 12.23 -18.76
N HIS A 346 7.94 12.01 -17.73
CA HIS A 346 8.41 11.48 -16.46
C HIS A 346 8.28 9.96 -16.43
N LEU A 347 9.40 9.24 -16.32
CA LEU A 347 9.41 7.80 -16.14
C LEU A 347 9.09 7.46 -14.67
N LEU A 348 7.97 6.80 -14.42
CA LEU A 348 7.45 6.56 -13.07
C LEU A 348 7.93 5.25 -12.46
N SER A 349 7.82 4.16 -13.23
CA SER A 349 8.19 2.81 -12.82
C SER A 349 8.44 1.92 -14.03
N MET A 350 9.07 0.76 -13.82
CA MET A 350 9.30 -0.24 -14.87
C MET A 350 8.84 -1.62 -14.43
N SER A 351 8.50 -2.46 -15.41
CA SER A 351 8.31 -3.90 -15.23
C SER A 351 9.06 -4.65 -16.31
N ILE A 352 9.85 -5.64 -15.91
CA ILE A 352 10.68 -6.43 -16.81
C ILE A 352 10.01 -7.77 -17.08
N PHE A 353 9.97 -8.16 -18.35
CA PHE A 353 9.54 -9.46 -18.83
C PHE A 353 10.67 -10.10 -19.66
N GLN A 354 10.56 -11.38 -19.95
CA GLN A 354 11.60 -12.10 -20.72
C GLN A 354 11.97 -11.39 -22.04
N ASN A 355 10.99 -10.86 -22.77
CA ASN A 355 11.18 -10.24 -24.07
C ASN A 355 10.85 -8.73 -24.11
N TYR A 356 10.37 -8.18 -23.02
CA TYR A 356 9.85 -6.81 -22.98
C TYR A 356 10.29 -6.04 -21.73
N ILE A 357 10.49 -4.74 -21.91
CA ILE A 357 10.50 -3.76 -20.84
C ILE A 357 9.24 -2.94 -21.00
N VAL A 358 8.48 -2.76 -19.93
CA VAL A 358 7.35 -1.86 -19.92
C VAL A 358 7.62 -0.74 -18.93
N ILE A 359 7.46 0.49 -19.40
CA ILE A 359 7.63 1.71 -18.60
C ILE A 359 6.26 2.32 -18.36
N ASN A 360 5.92 2.54 -17.10
CA ASN A 360 4.84 3.45 -16.75
C ASN A 360 5.40 4.87 -16.78
N GLU A 361 4.84 5.73 -17.61
CA GLU A 361 5.31 7.09 -17.80
C GLU A 361 4.16 8.10 -17.61
N ARG A 362 4.51 9.35 -17.30
CA ARG A 362 3.59 10.47 -17.32
C ARG A 362 4.02 11.44 -18.41
N LYS A 363 3.12 11.67 -19.35
CA LYS A 363 3.27 12.63 -20.43
C LYS A 363 2.05 13.56 -20.45
N ASP A 364 2.26 14.86 -20.55
CA ASP A 364 1.19 15.85 -20.54
C ASP A 364 0.21 15.69 -19.35
N GLY A 365 0.72 15.23 -18.18
CA GLY A 365 -0.07 14.95 -16.97
C GLY A 365 -0.82 13.62 -16.96
N LEU A 366 -0.85 12.86 -18.06
CA LEU A 366 -1.51 11.56 -18.16
C LEU A 366 -0.53 10.41 -17.93
N ARG A 367 -0.98 9.40 -17.16
CA ARG A 367 -0.23 8.16 -16.98
C ARG A 367 -0.54 7.19 -18.11
N GLY A 368 0.50 6.68 -18.74
CA GLY A 368 0.41 5.71 -19.83
C GLY A 368 1.52 4.66 -19.74
N LEU A 369 1.51 3.74 -20.70
CA LEU A 369 2.43 2.62 -20.75
C LEU A 369 3.19 2.64 -22.07
N LYS A 370 4.53 2.56 -21.99
CA LYS A 370 5.45 2.39 -23.12
C LYS A 370 6.02 0.98 -23.08
N ILE A 371 5.88 0.25 -24.16
CA ILE A 371 6.34 -1.13 -24.32
C ILE A 371 7.56 -1.13 -25.24
N ILE A 372 8.62 -1.82 -24.84
CA ILE A 372 9.88 -1.93 -25.55
C ILE A 372 10.21 -3.40 -25.72
N ASN A 373 10.33 -3.87 -26.95
CA ASN A 373 10.82 -5.22 -27.25
C ASN A 373 12.34 -5.24 -27.11
N GLN A 374 12.87 -6.06 -26.22
CA GLN A 374 14.29 -6.10 -25.87
C GLN A 374 15.18 -6.71 -26.97
N THR A 375 14.60 -7.53 -27.86
CA THR A 375 15.35 -8.15 -28.95
C THR A 375 15.48 -7.22 -30.15
N SER A 376 14.40 -6.53 -30.54
CA SER A 376 14.40 -5.67 -31.72
C SER A 376 14.67 -4.22 -31.41
N GLY A 377 14.62 -3.80 -30.15
CA GLY A 377 14.67 -2.39 -29.73
C GLY A 377 13.45 -1.56 -30.13
N LYS A 378 12.47 -2.15 -30.86
CA LYS A 378 11.25 -1.44 -31.24
C LYS A 378 10.38 -1.12 -30.01
N SER A 379 9.79 0.05 -30.01
CA SER A 379 8.90 0.46 -28.93
C SER A 379 7.62 1.09 -29.46
N HIS A 380 6.58 1.06 -28.62
CA HIS A 380 5.34 1.80 -28.83
C HIS A 380 4.73 2.22 -27.51
N ARG A 381 3.94 3.28 -27.53
CA ARG A 381 3.06 3.69 -26.45
C ARG A 381 1.68 3.14 -26.69
N MET A 382 1.02 2.71 -25.63
CA MET A 382 -0.40 2.39 -25.69
C MET A 382 -1.19 3.69 -25.87
N SER A 383 -2.20 3.67 -26.72
CA SER A 383 -3.16 4.76 -26.95
C SER A 383 -4.50 4.41 -26.33
N PHE A 384 -5.21 5.41 -25.85
CA PHE A 384 -6.54 5.29 -25.25
C PHE A 384 -7.44 6.37 -25.86
N ASP A 385 -8.74 6.07 -25.98
CA ASP A 385 -9.69 6.94 -26.70
C ASP A 385 -10.18 8.13 -25.88
N GLU A 386 -10.04 8.08 -24.53
CA GLU A 386 -10.50 9.15 -23.66
C GLU A 386 -9.40 10.20 -23.43
N ASP A 387 -9.78 11.48 -23.41
CA ASP A 387 -8.85 12.61 -23.23
C ASP A 387 -8.22 12.68 -21.83
N SER A 388 -8.87 12.10 -20.84
CA SER A 388 -8.42 12.09 -19.45
C SER A 388 -8.52 10.68 -18.86
N TYR A 389 -7.40 10.04 -18.66
CA TYR A 389 -7.31 8.66 -18.18
C TYR A 389 -6.09 8.42 -17.28
N SER A 390 -6.08 7.26 -16.67
CA SER A 390 -4.92 6.68 -16.00
C SER A 390 -4.77 5.21 -16.37
N ALA A 391 -3.63 4.86 -16.97
CA ALA A 391 -3.23 3.49 -17.23
C ALA A 391 -1.96 3.16 -16.41
N ARG A 392 -1.98 2.05 -15.67
CA ARG A 392 -0.86 1.64 -14.82
C ARG A 392 -0.75 0.12 -14.74
N PHE A 393 0.40 -0.38 -14.34
CA PHE A 393 0.56 -1.81 -14.08
C PHE A 393 -0.51 -2.35 -13.13
N SER A 394 -0.98 -3.54 -13.41
CA SER A 394 -1.65 -4.42 -12.47
C SER A 394 -0.67 -5.50 -11.98
N ILE A 395 -1.15 -6.63 -11.48
CA ILE A 395 -0.31 -7.75 -11.03
C ILE A 395 0.31 -8.45 -12.26
N ASN A 396 1.64 -8.51 -12.33
CA ASN A 396 2.41 -9.09 -13.43
C ASN A 396 3.58 -9.92 -12.88
N GLU A 397 3.28 -11.00 -12.14
CA GLU A 397 4.30 -11.81 -11.47
C GLU A 397 5.06 -12.73 -12.45
N GLU A 398 4.37 -13.27 -13.48
CA GLU A 398 5.02 -14.15 -14.44
C GLU A 398 6.05 -13.40 -15.31
N PHE A 399 7.30 -13.87 -15.25
CA PHE A 399 8.39 -13.28 -16.03
C PHE A 399 8.37 -13.72 -17.49
N LYS A 400 8.04 -15.03 -17.74
CA LYS A 400 8.07 -15.66 -19.07
C LYS A 400 6.73 -15.54 -19.78
N THR A 401 6.27 -14.31 -19.98
CA THR A 401 5.00 -14.03 -20.66
C THR A 401 5.14 -12.86 -21.63
N ASN A 402 4.27 -12.82 -22.64
CA ASN A 402 4.05 -11.69 -23.53
C ASN A 402 2.76 -10.94 -23.19
N ILE A 403 2.08 -11.30 -22.10
CA ILE A 403 0.87 -10.65 -21.63
C ILE A 403 1.24 -9.62 -20.56
N LEU A 404 0.85 -8.37 -20.80
CA LEU A 404 0.89 -7.29 -19.84
C LEU A 404 -0.50 -7.09 -19.24
N ARG A 405 -0.64 -7.28 -17.95
CA ARG A 405 -1.85 -6.90 -17.24
C ARG A 405 -1.74 -5.45 -16.77
N TYR A 406 -2.77 -4.65 -17.05
CA TYR A 406 -2.81 -3.27 -16.63
C TYR A 406 -4.21 -2.87 -16.13
N ASN A 407 -4.24 -1.87 -15.27
CA ASN A 407 -5.46 -1.23 -14.82
C ASN A 407 -5.65 0.07 -15.59
N TYR A 408 -6.87 0.29 -16.03
CA TYR A 408 -7.33 1.51 -16.70
C TYR A 408 -8.53 2.09 -15.93
N ASN A 409 -8.58 3.38 -15.83
CA ASN A 409 -9.76 4.12 -15.42
C ASN A 409 -9.73 5.54 -15.98
N SER A 410 -10.90 6.11 -16.15
CA SER A 410 -11.08 7.52 -16.47
C SER A 410 -12.09 8.17 -15.52
N MET A 411 -12.48 9.39 -15.79
CA MET A 411 -13.59 10.06 -15.07
C MET A 411 -14.96 9.48 -15.45
N THR A 412 -15.05 8.75 -16.56
CA THR A 412 -16.29 8.15 -17.08
C THR A 412 -16.20 6.64 -17.26
N THR A 413 -15.01 6.03 -17.14
CA THR A 413 -14.83 4.57 -17.19
C THR A 413 -14.46 4.04 -15.81
N PRO A 414 -15.27 3.15 -15.21
CA PRO A 414 -14.95 2.48 -13.96
C PRO A 414 -13.62 1.73 -14.04
N ARG A 415 -13.00 1.48 -12.88
CA ARG A 415 -11.75 0.71 -12.82
C ARG A 415 -11.89 -0.60 -13.59
N SER A 416 -11.03 -0.77 -14.59
CA SER A 416 -11.02 -1.90 -15.50
C SER A 416 -9.64 -2.55 -15.52
N THR A 417 -9.59 -3.87 -15.54
CA THR A 417 -8.37 -4.66 -15.66
C THR A 417 -8.35 -5.30 -17.04
N TYR A 418 -7.26 -5.10 -17.75
CA TYR A 418 -7.06 -5.63 -19.10
C TYR A 418 -5.81 -6.50 -19.15
N ASP A 419 -5.85 -7.53 -20.00
CA ASP A 419 -4.69 -8.26 -20.48
C ASP A 419 -4.36 -7.78 -21.89
N TYR A 420 -3.12 -7.35 -22.09
CA TYR A 420 -2.61 -6.82 -23.36
C TYR A 420 -1.50 -7.73 -23.87
N ASN A 421 -1.68 -8.27 -25.08
CA ASN A 421 -0.63 -9.03 -25.74
C ASN A 421 0.38 -8.08 -26.37
N MET A 422 1.62 -8.08 -25.86
CA MET A 422 2.68 -7.17 -26.30
C MET A 422 3.20 -7.46 -27.70
N ASP A 423 2.96 -8.67 -28.26
CA ASP A 423 3.31 -9.04 -29.63
C ASP A 423 2.25 -8.58 -30.63
N THR A 424 0.96 -8.96 -30.40
CA THR A 424 -0.15 -8.71 -31.33
C THR A 424 -0.80 -7.35 -31.11
N ARG A 425 -0.63 -6.74 -29.94
CA ARG A 425 -1.28 -5.50 -29.45
C ARG A 425 -2.78 -5.64 -29.19
N GLU A 426 -3.29 -6.86 -29.18
CA GLU A 426 -4.66 -7.13 -28.80
C GLU A 426 -4.84 -6.97 -27.30
N GLN A 427 -5.99 -6.46 -26.88
CA GLN A 427 -6.34 -6.33 -25.47
C GLN A 427 -7.67 -7.00 -25.18
N ILE A 428 -7.75 -7.61 -23.99
CA ILE A 428 -8.93 -8.29 -23.50
C ILE A 428 -9.34 -7.67 -22.18
N LEU A 429 -10.61 -7.23 -22.07
CA LEU A 429 -11.17 -6.80 -20.79
C LEU A 429 -11.38 -8.02 -19.90
N MET A 430 -10.63 -8.09 -18.81
CA MET A 430 -10.73 -9.18 -17.83
C MET A 430 -11.79 -8.90 -16.77
N LYS A 431 -11.88 -7.64 -16.33
CA LYS A 431 -12.85 -7.21 -15.33
C LYS A 431 -13.05 -5.70 -15.41
N GLN A 432 -14.29 -5.26 -15.29
CA GLN A 432 -14.65 -3.88 -15.00
C GLN A 432 -15.40 -3.83 -13.67
N GLN A 433 -15.08 -2.86 -12.84
CA GLN A 433 -15.76 -2.64 -11.57
C GLN A 433 -17.24 -2.34 -11.83
N GLU A 434 -18.11 -3.15 -11.24
CA GLU A 434 -19.55 -2.91 -11.29
C GLU A 434 -19.90 -1.68 -10.46
N VAL A 435 -20.73 -0.81 -11.01
CA VAL A 435 -21.32 0.32 -10.28
C VAL A 435 -22.71 -0.13 -9.80
N VAL A 436 -22.77 -0.54 -8.55
CA VAL A 436 -24.02 -1.01 -7.92
C VAL A 436 -25.07 0.11 -7.95
N GLY A 437 -26.28 -0.22 -8.41
CA GLY A 437 -27.35 0.76 -8.64
C GLY A 437 -27.45 1.31 -10.06
N GLY A 438 -26.51 0.91 -10.93
CA GLY A 438 -26.50 1.25 -12.36
C GLY A 438 -25.69 2.50 -12.67
N TYR A 439 -25.06 2.47 -13.82
CA TYR A 439 -24.27 3.56 -14.39
C TYR A 439 -24.32 3.47 -15.93
N ASP A 440 -24.68 4.57 -16.56
CA ASP A 440 -24.62 4.70 -18.02
C ASP A 440 -23.52 5.71 -18.38
N GLN A 441 -22.41 5.20 -18.88
CA GLN A 441 -21.25 6.00 -19.32
C GLN A 441 -21.64 7.01 -20.42
N ASN A 442 -22.62 6.69 -21.27
CA ASN A 442 -23.03 7.54 -22.40
C ASN A 442 -23.67 8.85 -21.95
N LEU A 443 -24.15 8.92 -20.72
CA LEU A 443 -24.72 10.15 -20.15
C LEU A 443 -23.66 11.19 -19.76
N TYR A 444 -22.39 10.79 -19.70
CA TYR A 444 -21.30 11.65 -19.23
C TYR A 444 -20.33 11.99 -20.37
N LEU A 445 -19.66 13.10 -20.22
CA LEU A 445 -18.53 13.50 -21.06
C LEU A 445 -17.38 13.92 -20.19
N SER A 446 -16.19 13.44 -20.52
CA SER A 446 -14.94 13.94 -19.98
C SER A 446 -14.22 14.77 -21.03
N GLU A 447 -13.73 15.92 -20.65
CA GLU A 447 -12.99 16.84 -21.51
C GLU A 447 -11.68 17.22 -20.83
N ARG A 448 -10.68 17.50 -21.63
CA ARG A 448 -9.42 18.04 -21.16
C ARG A 448 -9.15 19.36 -21.83
N ILE A 449 -9.07 20.42 -21.02
CA ILE A 449 -8.75 21.76 -21.48
C ILE A 449 -7.41 22.19 -20.94
N TYR A 450 -6.83 23.22 -21.54
CA TYR A 450 -5.60 23.86 -21.07
C TYR A 450 -5.91 25.30 -20.71
N VAL A 451 -5.61 25.65 -19.47
CA VAL A 451 -5.82 26.99 -18.93
C VAL A 451 -4.47 27.66 -18.76
N GLU A 452 -4.31 28.84 -19.33
CA GLU A 452 -3.09 29.63 -19.18
C GLU A 452 -2.99 30.20 -17.76
N ALA A 453 -1.88 29.89 -17.07
CA ALA A 453 -1.55 30.43 -15.76
C ALA A 453 -0.95 31.86 -15.90
N ARG A 454 -0.80 32.55 -14.77
CA ARG A 454 -0.25 33.94 -14.73
C ARG A 454 1.16 34.07 -15.28
N ASP A 455 1.92 33.00 -15.29
CA ASP A 455 3.30 32.91 -15.79
C ASP A 455 3.37 32.40 -17.25
N GLY A 456 2.21 32.27 -17.93
CA GLY A 456 2.10 31.79 -19.32
C GLY A 456 2.14 30.27 -19.48
N ASN A 457 2.28 29.51 -18.41
CA ASN A 457 2.25 28.05 -18.50
C ASN A 457 0.82 27.53 -18.72
N LEU A 458 0.68 26.53 -19.59
CA LEU A 458 -0.60 25.85 -19.82
C LEU A 458 -0.84 24.74 -18.79
N ILE A 459 -1.85 24.92 -17.95
CA ILE A 459 -2.24 23.96 -16.92
C ILE A 459 -3.34 23.06 -17.49
N PRO A 460 -3.12 21.73 -17.56
CA PRO A 460 -4.15 20.80 -18.00
C PRO A 460 -5.23 20.63 -16.91
N VAL A 461 -6.48 20.82 -17.30
CA VAL A 461 -7.65 20.65 -16.44
C VAL A 461 -8.53 19.56 -17.02
N SER A 462 -8.79 18.52 -16.24
CA SER A 462 -9.72 17.45 -16.61
C SER A 462 -11.09 17.76 -16.01
N MET A 463 -12.13 17.69 -16.81
CA MET A 463 -13.51 17.96 -16.41
C MET A 463 -14.41 16.78 -16.74
N VAL A 464 -15.42 16.55 -15.92
CA VAL A 464 -16.49 15.60 -16.20
C VAL A 464 -17.85 16.23 -15.89
N TYR A 465 -18.82 15.98 -16.72
CA TYR A 465 -20.19 16.44 -16.53
C TYR A 465 -21.19 15.54 -17.24
N ARG A 466 -22.46 15.61 -16.81
CA ARG A 466 -23.55 14.97 -17.54
C ARG A 466 -23.91 15.80 -18.75
N LYS A 467 -24.00 15.16 -19.92
CA LYS A 467 -24.31 15.82 -21.22
C LYS A 467 -25.65 16.54 -21.16
N ASP A 468 -26.65 15.91 -20.55
CA ASP A 468 -28.03 16.45 -20.44
C ASP A 468 -28.16 17.59 -19.43
N LYS A 469 -27.12 17.87 -18.66
CA LYS A 469 -27.09 18.95 -17.64
C LYS A 469 -26.22 20.13 -18.07
N LYS A 470 -25.45 20.02 -19.17
CA LYS A 470 -24.64 21.14 -19.68
C LYS A 470 -25.55 22.25 -20.15
N THR A 471 -25.35 23.45 -19.67
CA THR A 471 -26.08 24.66 -20.08
C THR A 471 -25.11 25.78 -20.39
N ASP A 472 -25.58 26.82 -21.07
CA ASP A 472 -24.76 28.00 -21.43
C ASP A 472 -24.65 29.03 -20.30
N VAL A 473 -25.26 28.74 -19.14
CA VAL A 473 -25.22 29.60 -17.96
C VAL A 473 -24.29 29.04 -16.93
N SER A 474 -23.87 29.89 -15.98
CA SER A 474 -23.01 29.51 -14.84
C SER A 474 -23.65 28.37 -14.03
N GLN A 475 -22.86 27.37 -13.71
CA GLN A 475 -23.26 26.16 -12.97
C GLN A 475 -22.36 25.96 -11.76
N ASN A 476 -22.85 25.19 -10.79
CA ASN A 476 -22.04 24.78 -9.66
C ASN A 476 -20.91 23.86 -10.12
N LEU A 477 -19.70 24.17 -9.68
CA LEU A 477 -18.48 23.41 -9.98
C LEU A 477 -17.89 22.88 -8.66
N LEU A 478 -17.54 21.60 -8.65
CA LEU A 478 -16.66 21.03 -7.64
C LEU A 478 -15.23 21.05 -8.20
N LEU A 479 -14.37 21.86 -7.59
CA LEU A 479 -12.93 21.86 -7.87
C LEU A 479 -12.26 20.92 -6.88
N TYR A 480 -11.53 19.93 -7.39
CA TYR A 480 -10.79 18.94 -6.60
C TYR A 480 -9.30 18.94 -6.97
#